data_587344b5c983cf4a03d535d2417e4ecb
#
_entry.id   587344b5c983cf4a03d535d2417e4ecb
#
_cell.length_a   1.000
_cell.length_b   1.000
_cell.length_c   1.000
_cell.angle_alpha   90.00
_cell.angle_beta   90.00
_cell.angle_gamma   90.00
#
_symmetry.space_group_name_H-M   'P 1'
#
loop_
_entity.id
_entity.type
_entity.pdbx_description
1 polymer ?
#
loop_
_entity_poly.entity_id
_entity_poly.type
_entity_poly.pdbx_seq_one_letter_code
_entity_poly.pdbx_strand_id
1 'polypeptide(L)'
;MGQIYNIPKISAVCCTYGRFKCVERVMNCFLAQDYPNKELIIYNTDTSSPYNVCQSSFAITIVNCQNDSITQQPYTNVGAIRRDALMFATGDYVVTWDDDDIFLPHFMSQAINRMAETGLPSFKPEKSFFYSGDNLRLVMNTLEASVVASMDLVRKYGYLLETGKEGLAWYTKMRDNKQLDEHDTYYIPSYCFNWNDGQEMEAPHKQSGDIDNPNNFDNHKEASKDLVNGRELQVYSVHQLNQTYKPYFDFLEKNQDQFPKELIETILVQLQKVG
;
A
#
# COMPACT_ATOMS: atom_id res chain seq x y z
N MET A 1 -37.83 -0.10 6.39
CA MET A 1 -36.73 0.89 6.30
C MET A 1 -35.45 0.10 6.25
N GLY A 2 -34.78 0.06 5.09
CA GLY A 2 -33.48 -0.62 4.96
C GLY A 2 -32.43 0.10 5.79
N GLN A 3 -31.68 -0.63 6.61
CA GLN A 3 -30.49 -0.07 7.25
C GLN A 3 -29.52 0.36 6.14
N ILE A 4 -29.25 1.65 6.04
CA ILE A 4 -28.15 2.17 5.23
C ILE A 4 -26.89 1.75 5.97
N TYR A 5 -26.29 0.64 5.56
CA TYR A 5 -24.95 0.27 6.03
C TYR A 5 -23.99 1.34 5.52
N ASN A 6 -23.49 2.14 6.44
CA ASN A 6 -22.47 3.12 6.11
C ASN A 6 -21.17 2.35 5.82
N ILE A 7 -20.80 2.25 4.55
CA ILE A 7 -19.56 1.60 4.13
C ILE A 7 -18.40 2.48 4.63
N PRO A 8 -17.49 1.98 5.49
CA PRO A 8 -16.42 2.80 6.05
C PRO A 8 -15.51 3.35 4.97
N LYS A 9 -14.97 4.53 5.18
CA LYS A 9 -14.09 5.20 4.21
C LYS A 9 -12.63 4.88 4.49
N ILE A 10 -11.84 4.59 3.44
CA ILE A 10 -10.39 4.40 3.52
C ILE A 10 -9.69 5.60 2.89
N SER A 11 -8.76 6.21 3.64
CA SER A 11 -7.83 7.21 3.14
C SER A 11 -6.49 6.54 2.80
N ALA A 12 -6.13 6.52 1.53
CA ALA A 12 -4.78 6.21 1.07
C ALA A 12 -3.94 7.49 1.13
N VAL A 13 -2.85 7.48 1.91
CA VAL A 13 -1.99 8.66 2.12
C VAL A 13 -0.63 8.41 1.49
N CYS A 14 -0.37 9.09 0.38
CA CYS A 14 0.85 8.99 -0.41
C CYS A 14 1.72 10.22 -0.19
N CYS A 15 2.92 10.03 0.36
CA CYS A 15 3.94 11.07 0.44
C CYS A 15 4.93 10.88 -0.71
N THR A 16 5.26 11.97 -1.41
CA THR A 16 6.13 11.92 -2.59
C THR A 16 7.02 13.15 -2.70
N TYR A 17 8.09 13.05 -3.49
CA TYR A 17 9.02 14.14 -3.77
C TYR A 17 9.31 14.24 -5.27
N GLY A 18 8.44 14.92 -6.03
CA GLY A 18 8.64 15.19 -7.46
C GLY A 18 8.64 13.97 -8.39
N ARG A 19 8.17 12.80 -7.94
CA ARG A 19 8.26 11.51 -8.65
C ARG A 19 7.02 11.26 -9.52
N PHE A 20 6.89 12.00 -10.64
CA PHE A 20 5.68 11.97 -11.49
C PHE A 20 5.27 10.57 -11.96
N LYS A 21 6.22 9.75 -12.41
CA LYS A 21 5.93 8.38 -12.89
C LYS A 21 5.39 7.50 -11.77
N CYS A 22 5.98 7.61 -10.58
CA CYS A 22 5.51 6.86 -9.41
C CYS A 22 4.09 7.29 -9.02
N VAL A 23 3.83 8.61 -9.01
CA VAL A 23 2.50 9.14 -8.70
C VAL A 23 1.45 8.72 -9.73
N GLU A 24 1.80 8.64 -11.00
CA GLU A 24 0.90 8.11 -12.03
C GLU A 24 0.52 6.65 -11.72
N ARG A 25 1.49 5.81 -11.34
CA ARG A 25 1.24 4.43 -10.90
C ARG A 25 0.37 4.38 -9.64
N VAL A 26 0.66 5.22 -8.63
CA VAL A 26 -0.17 5.36 -7.42
C VAL A 26 -1.63 5.63 -7.78
N MET A 27 -1.87 6.59 -8.66
CA MET A 27 -3.22 6.93 -9.12
C MET A 27 -3.89 5.75 -9.81
N ASN A 28 -3.17 5.04 -10.68
CA ASN A 28 -3.69 3.87 -11.38
C ASN A 28 -4.03 2.74 -10.40
N CYS A 29 -3.14 2.43 -9.45
CA CYS A 29 -3.40 1.45 -8.38
C CYS A 29 -4.61 1.82 -7.52
N PHE A 30 -4.73 3.11 -7.16
CA PHE A 30 -5.84 3.60 -6.35
C PHE A 30 -7.17 3.54 -7.09
N LEU A 31 -7.22 3.98 -8.35
CA LEU A 31 -8.43 3.97 -9.16
C LEU A 31 -8.93 2.55 -9.43
N ALA A 32 -8.00 1.59 -9.55
CA ALA A 32 -8.31 0.19 -9.77
C ALA A 32 -8.79 -0.57 -8.53
N GLN A 33 -8.65 0.00 -7.31
CA GLN A 33 -9.17 -0.65 -6.11
C GLN A 33 -10.67 -0.92 -6.24
N ASP A 34 -11.08 -2.15 -5.96
CA ASP A 34 -12.46 -2.62 -6.02
C ASP A 34 -13.35 -2.13 -4.87
N TYR A 35 -12.76 -1.42 -3.91
CA TYR A 35 -13.46 -0.80 -2.78
C TYR A 35 -14.01 0.57 -3.15
N PRO A 36 -15.32 0.84 -2.97
CA PRO A 36 -15.95 2.04 -3.53
C PRO A 36 -15.74 3.31 -2.68
N ASN A 37 -15.72 3.19 -1.33
CA ASN A 37 -15.63 4.35 -0.43
C ASN A 37 -14.19 4.63 -0.02
N LYS A 38 -13.46 5.29 -0.89
CA LYS A 38 -12.03 5.56 -0.76
C LYS A 38 -11.66 6.97 -1.17
N GLU A 39 -10.55 7.47 -0.63
CA GLU A 39 -9.91 8.71 -1.06
C GLU A 39 -8.39 8.53 -1.13
N LEU A 40 -7.74 9.33 -1.97
CA LEU A 40 -6.29 9.40 -2.10
C LEU A 40 -5.80 10.80 -1.76
N ILE A 41 -4.88 10.88 -0.83
CA ILE A 41 -4.14 12.10 -0.51
C ILE A 41 -2.73 11.96 -1.09
N ILE A 42 -2.35 12.82 -2.03
CA ILE A 42 -1.00 12.92 -2.56
C ILE A 42 -0.35 14.15 -1.93
N TYR A 43 0.63 13.92 -1.06
CA TYR A 43 1.36 14.97 -0.38
C TYR A 43 2.76 15.10 -0.97
N ASN A 44 2.93 16.09 -1.86
CA ASN A 44 4.18 16.35 -2.56
C ASN A 44 5.00 17.40 -1.82
N THR A 45 6.22 17.05 -1.45
CA THR A 45 7.15 17.96 -0.75
C THR A 45 8.15 18.64 -1.68
N ASP A 46 8.17 18.30 -2.97
CA ASP A 46 8.89 19.07 -4.00
C ASP A 46 7.97 20.14 -4.62
N THR A 47 8.07 21.35 -4.11
CA THR A 47 7.29 22.48 -4.64
C THR A 47 7.90 23.10 -5.91
N SER A 48 9.09 22.68 -6.32
CA SER A 48 9.67 23.07 -7.60
C SER A 48 9.00 22.33 -8.76
N SER A 49 8.43 21.17 -8.46
CA SER A 49 7.69 20.31 -9.39
C SER A 49 6.27 20.02 -8.86
N PRO A 50 5.40 21.05 -8.80
CA PRO A 50 4.07 20.89 -8.21
C PRO A 50 3.18 20.02 -9.07
N TYR A 51 2.42 19.14 -8.41
CA TYR A 51 1.35 18.40 -9.09
C TYR A 51 0.11 19.26 -9.23
N ASN A 52 -0.43 19.29 -10.44
CA ASN A 52 -1.70 19.97 -10.73
C ASN A 52 -2.69 18.94 -11.24
N VAL A 53 -3.83 18.80 -10.59
CA VAL A 53 -4.92 17.97 -11.10
C VAL A 53 -5.71 18.77 -12.11
N CYS A 54 -5.72 18.32 -13.35
CA CYS A 54 -6.55 18.95 -14.39
C CYS A 54 -8.05 18.69 -14.22
N GLN A 55 -8.47 17.76 -13.39
CA GLN A 55 -9.88 17.55 -12.98
C GLN A 55 -9.92 16.81 -11.65
N SER A 56 -10.53 17.43 -10.66
CA SER A 56 -10.81 16.77 -9.38
C SER A 56 -11.86 15.66 -9.56
N SER A 57 -11.44 14.41 -9.54
CA SER A 57 -12.35 13.43 -8.99
C SER A 57 -12.44 13.75 -7.49
N PHE A 58 -13.63 13.85 -6.93
CA PHE A 58 -13.84 14.16 -5.50
C PHE A 58 -13.12 13.21 -4.52
N ALA A 59 -12.42 12.20 -5.05
CA ALA A 59 -11.69 11.19 -4.30
C ALA A 59 -10.17 11.41 -4.23
N ILE A 60 -9.61 12.42 -4.91
CA ILE A 60 -8.16 12.66 -4.92
C ILE A 60 -7.86 14.09 -4.48
N THR A 61 -7.08 14.22 -3.42
CA THR A 61 -6.58 15.50 -2.90
C THR A 61 -5.08 15.58 -3.13
N ILE A 62 -4.61 16.68 -3.75
CA ILE A 62 -3.18 16.94 -3.92
C ILE A 62 -2.80 18.13 -3.07
N VAL A 63 -1.74 17.96 -2.30
CA VAL A 63 -1.12 18.99 -1.46
C VAL A 63 0.33 19.14 -1.89
N ASN A 64 0.75 20.37 -2.23
CA ASN A 64 2.14 20.70 -2.49
C ASN A 64 2.64 21.57 -1.34
N CYS A 65 3.50 21.02 -0.47
CA CYS A 65 3.99 21.72 0.72
C CYS A 65 5.38 21.21 1.12
N GLN A 66 6.36 22.09 1.12
CA GLN A 66 7.75 21.74 1.44
C GLN A 66 8.11 21.92 2.92
N ASN A 67 7.25 22.57 3.72
CA ASN A 67 7.56 22.92 5.09
C ASN A 67 6.71 22.14 6.09
N ASP A 68 7.35 21.67 7.13
CA ASP A 68 6.73 21.07 8.31
C ASP A 68 5.75 22.05 8.96
N SER A 69 4.52 21.59 9.22
CA SER A 69 3.45 22.43 9.75
C SER A 69 3.71 22.97 11.16
N ILE A 70 4.57 22.31 11.94
CA ILE A 70 4.92 22.69 13.31
C ILE A 70 6.13 23.64 13.33
N THR A 71 7.21 23.23 12.65
CA THR A 71 8.47 24.01 12.70
C THR A 71 8.53 25.15 11.69
N GLN A 72 7.66 25.12 10.66
CA GLN A 72 7.64 26.05 9.52
C GLN A 72 8.96 26.03 8.71
N GLN A 73 9.78 25.01 8.91
CA GLN A 73 11.03 24.78 8.18
C GLN A 73 10.86 23.64 7.17
N PRO A 74 11.73 23.51 6.16
CA PRO A 74 11.72 22.37 5.26
C PRO A 74 11.73 21.03 6.03
N TYR A 75 11.01 20.04 5.50
CA TYR A 75 10.97 18.71 6.12
C TYR A 75 12.37 18.09 6.20
N THR A 76 12.66 17.46 7.33
CA THR A 76 13.92 16.75 7.59
C THR A 76 13.73 15.24 7.74
N ASN A 77 12.49 14.76 7.81
CA ASN A 77 12.19 13.33 7.94
C ASN A 77 10.78 13.00 7.40
N VAL A 78 10.60 11.75 6.99
CA VAL A 78 9.35 11.26 6.40
C VAL A 78 8.22 11.20 7.43
N GLY A 79 8.53 10.93 8.69
CA GLY A 79 7.52 10.87 9.75
C GLY A 79 6.76 12.19 9.93
N ALA A 80 7.46 13.33 9.81
CA ALA A 80 6.81 14.65 9.85
C ALA A 80 5.91 14.87 8.61
N ILE A 81 6.36 14.42 7.43
CA ILE A 81 5.57 14.50 6.20
C ILE A 81 4.29 13.67 6.34
N ARG A 82 4.39 12.41 6.79
CA ARG A 82 3.24 11.51 6.99
C ARG A 82 2.26 12.06 8.03
N ARG A 83 2.77 12.64 9.13
CA ARG A 83 1.94 13.33 10.14
C ARG A 83 1.11 14.45 9.51
N ASP A 84 1.74 15.31 8.71
CA ASP A 84 1.07 16.46 8.10
C ASP A 84 0.11 16.02 6.98
N ALA A 85 0.51 15.04 6.17
CA ALA A 85 -0.33 14.46 5.15
C ALA A 85 -1.62 13.83 5.74
N LEU A 86 -1.51 13.19 6.92
CA LEU A 86 -2.64 12.59 7.62
C LEU A 86 -3.73 13.61 8.01
N MET A 87 -3.39 14.90 8.15
CA MET A 87 -4.36 15.96 8.46
C MET A 87 -5.40 16.16 7.36
N PHE A 88 -5.12 15.72 6.14
CA PHE A 88 -6.04 15.80 5.00
C PHE A 88 -6.90 14.55 4.85
N ALA A 89 -6.61 13.49 5.59
CA ALA A 89 -7.35 12.24 5.55
C ALA A 89 -8.65 12.35 6.36
N THR A 90 -9.77 11.96 5.73
CA THR A 90 -11.12 12.04 6.33
C THR A 90 -11.78 10.66 6.50
N GLY A 91 -11.06 9.57 6.18
CA GLY A 91 -11.56 8.22 6.29
C GLY A 91 -11.61 7.68 7.71
N ASP A 92 -12.43 6.65 7.91
CA ASP A 92 -12.49 5.87 9.13
C ASP A 92 -11.22 5.03 9.33
N TYR A 93 -10.63 4.63 8.21
CA TYR A 93 -9.37 3.88 8.12
C TYR A 93 -8.36 4.62 7.26
N VAL A 94 -7.09 4.34 7.51
CA VAL A 94 -5.98 4.91 6.76
C VAL A 94 -4.97 3.83 6.40
N VAL A 95 -4.36 3.98 5.25
CA VAL A 95 -3.19 3.22 4.80
C VAL A 95 -2.11 4.17 4.32
N THR A 96 -0.87 3.91 4.71
CA THR A 96 0.29 4.51 4.06
C THR A 96 0.40 3.92 2.64
N TRP A 97 0.45 4.78 1.64
CA TRP A 97 0.47 4.38 0.23
C TRP A 97 1.76 4.90 -0.38
N ASP A 98 2.84 4.14 -0.21
CA ASP A 98 4.16 4.58 -0.70
C ASP A 98 4.16 4.65 -2.23
N ASP A 99 4.80 5.68 -2.78
CA ASP A 99 4.71 6.00 -4.21
C ASP A 99 5.52 5.05 -5.09
N ASP A 100 6.44 4.29 -4.51
CA ASP A 100 7.23 3.25 -5.17
C ASP A 100 6.62 1.84 -5.09
N ASP A 101 5.59 1.64 -4.27
CA ASP A 101 4.95 0.33 -4.10
C ASP A 101 3.77 0.09 -5.05
N ILE A 102 3.34 -1.19 -5.14
CA ILE A 102 2.22 -1.60 -5.98
C ILE A 102 1.14 -2.24 -5.11
N PHE A 103 -0.04 -1.63 -5.13
CA PHE A 103 -1.22 -2.10 -4.44
C PHE A 103 -2.20 -2.68 -5.46
N LEU A 104 -2.46 -3.99 -5.35
CA LEU A 104 -3.32 -4.68 -6.30
C LEU A 104 -4.81 -4.41 -6.03
N PRO A 105 -5.70 -4.59 -7.02
CA PRO A 105 -7.08 -4.09 -6.96
C PRO A 105 -7.90 -4.53 -5.75
N HIS A 106 -7.64 -5.69 -5.17
CA HIS A 106 -8.39 -6.24 -4.03
C HIS A 106 -7.81 -5.87 -2.65
N PHE A 107 -6.77 -5.02 -2.59
CA PHE A 107 -6.10 -4.70 -1.32
C PHE A 107 -7.04 -4.07 -0.29
N MET A 108 -7.80 -3.04 -0.70
CA MET A 108 -8.69 -2.34 0.23
C MET A 108 -9.90 -3.20 0.64
N SER A 109 -10.51 -3.93 -0.28
CA SER A 109 -11.65 -4.80 0.04
C SER A 109 -11.23 -5.97 0.94
N GLN A 110 -10.05 -6.56 0.70
CA GLN A 110 -9.46 -7.57 1.59
C GLN A 110 -9.33 -7.04 3.02
N ALA A 111 -8.76 -5.85 3.18
CA ALA A 111 -8.57 -5.27 4.50
C ALA A 111 -9.89 -5.06 5.25
N ILE A 112 -10.88 -4.46 4.61
CA ILE A 112 -12.19 -4.21 5.24
C ILE A 112 -12.90 -5.51 5.57
N ASN A 113 -12.89 -6.50 4.68
CA ASN A 113 -13.50 -7.79 4.92
C ASN A 113 -12.85 -8.49 6.13
N ARG A 114 -11.52 -8.50 6.20
CA ARG A 114 -10.81 -9.10 7.33
C ARG A 114 -11.09 -8.39 8.66
N MET A 115 -11.07 -7.07 8.66
CA MET A 115 -11.39 -6.30 9.87
C MET A 115 -12.86 -6.52 10.31
N ALA A 116 -13.79 -6.65 9.37
CA ALA A 116 -15.17 -6.97 9.69
C ALA A 116 -15.34 -8.39 10.25
N GLU A 117 -14.63 -9.39 9.70
CA GLU A 117 -14.67 -10.78 10.16
C GLU A 117 -14.04 -10.98 11.54
N THR A 118 -12.93 -10.30 11.80
CA THR A 118 -12.15 -10.47 13.05
C THR A 118 -12.59 -9.53 14.15
N GLY A 119 -13.25 -8.41 13.81
CA GLY A 119 -13.53 -7.31 14.73
C GLY A 119 -12.27 -6.53 15.14
N LEU A 120 -11.12 -6.79 14.50
CA LEU A 120 -9.88 -6.08 14.78
C LEU A 120 -9.82 -4.74 14.03
N PRO A 121 -9.22 -3.71 14.63
CA PRO A 121 -9.20 -2.36 14.08
C PRO A 121 -8.10 -2.14 13.02
N SER A 122 -7.31 -3.15 12.69
CA SER A 122 -6.28 -3.07 11.67
C SER A 122 -6.01 -4.42 11.01
N PHE A 123 -5.52 -4.35 9.77
CA PHE A 123 -5.18 -5.49 8.93
C PHE A 123 -3.88 -5.24 8.17
N LYS A 124 -3.10 -6.29 7.96
CA LYS A 124 -1.95 -6.32 7.06
C LYS A 124 -1.94 -7.67 6.31
N PRO A 125 -1.68 -7.69 4.99
CA PRO A 125 -1.46 -8.95 4.28
C PRO A 125 -0.32 -9.75 4.93
N GLU A 126 -0.53 -11.05 5.17
CA GLU A 126 0.50 -11.96 5.73
C GLU A 126 1.69 -12.11 4.77
N LYS A 127 1.40 -12.12 3.49
CA LYS A 127 2.38 -12.27 2.42
C LYS A 127 2.35 -11.08 1.48
N SER A 128 3.50 -10.79 0.88
CA SER A 128 3.65 -9.79 -0.16
C SER A 128 4.55 -10.29 -1.27
N PHE A 129 4.42 -9.68 -2.43
CA PHE A 129 5.49 -9.73 -3.41
C PHE A 129 6.60 -8.77 -2.99
N PHE A 130 7.82 -9.17 -3.29
CA PHE A 130 9.02 -8.34 -3.13
C PHE A 130 9.75 -8.34 -4.47
N TYR A 131 9.93 -7.16 -5.06
CA TYR A 131 10.62 -6.99 -6.33
C TYR A 131 11.90 -6.18 -6.13
N SER A 132 13.04 -6.76 -6.52
CA SER A 132 14.35 -6.10 -6.44
C SER A 132 15.26 -6.59 -7.57
N GLY A 133 15.86 -5.68 -8.31
CA GLY A 133 16.56 -6.01 -9.55
C GLY A 133 15.58 -6.64 -10.54
N ASP A 134 15.91 -7.80 -11.07
CA ASP A 134 15.04 -8.58 -11.97
C ASP A 134 14.40 -9.78 -11.23
N ASN A 135 14.32 -9.73 -9.90
CA ASN A 135 13.82 -10.84 -9.09
C ASN A 135 12.52 -10.48 -8.37
N LEU A 136 11.47 -11.23 -8.68
CA LEU A 136 10.24 -11.24 -7.92
C LEU A 136 10.22 -12.43 -6.96
N ARG A 137 9.98 -12.16 -5.69
CA ARG A 137 9.87 -13.18 -4.64
C ARG A 137 8.53 -13.04 -3.91
N LEU A 138 8.02 -14.18 -3.44
CA LEU A 138 6.92 -14.19 -2.47
C LEU A 138 7.57 -14.26 -1.08
N VAL A 139 7.25 -13.30 -0.22
CA VAL A 139 7.84 -13.17 1.11
C VAL A 139 6.78 -13.05 2.20
N MET A 140 7.14 -13.37 3.43
CA MET A 140 6.34 -12.98 4.60
C MET A 140 6.42 -11.46 4.73
N ASN A 141 5.26 -10.82 4.78
CA ASN A 141 5.18 -9.37 4.78
C ASN A 141 5.53 -8.79 6.15
N THR A 142 6.64 -8.11 6.27
CA THR A 142 7.10 -7.43 7.49
C THR A 142 6.99 -5.90 7.41
N LEU A 143 6.39 -5.38 6.31
CA LEU A 143 6.37 -3.97 5.99
C LEU A 143 5.14 -3.28 6.58
N GLU A 144 5.37 -2.17 7.26
CA GLU A 144 4.31 -1.36 7.86
C GLU A 144 3.51 -0.56 6.83
N ALA A 145 4.07 -0.27 5.67
CA ALA A 145 3.40 0.48 4.60
C ALA A 145 2.11 -0.19 4.10
N SER A 146 2.01 -1.51 4.21
CA SER A 146 0.82 -2.27 3.80
C SER A 146 -0.24 -2.44 4.89
N VAL A 147 -0.12 -1.76 6.02
CA VAL A 147 -1.12 -1.84 7.10
C VAL A 147 -2.26 -0.87 6.83
N VAL A 148 -3.49 -1.39 6.81
CA VAL A 148 -4.72 -0.61 6.93
C VAL A 148 -5.13 -0.59 8.38
N ALA A 149 -5.30 0.58 8.97
CA ALA A 149 -5.64 0.72 10.39
C ALA A 149 -6.73 1.78 10.61
N SER A 150 -7.48 1.65 11.71
CA SER A 150 -8.42 2.70 12.08
C SER A 150 -7.70 4.02 12.30
N MET A 151 -8.32 5.10 11.86
CA MET A 151 -7.78 6.45 12.00
C MET A 151 -7.47 6.80 13.45
N ASP A 152 -8.30 6.33 14.38
CA ASP A 152 -8.11 6.55 15.81
C ASP A 152 -6.83 5.92 16.34
N LEU A 153 -6.47 4.70 15.89
CA LEU A 153 -5.23 4.06 16.28
C LEU A 153 -4.01 4.78 15.74
N VAL A 154 -4.05 5.19 14.47
CA VAL A 154 -2.91 5.91 13.86
C VAL A 154 -2.72 7.27 14.52
N ARG A 155 -3.80 7.99 14.82
CA ARG A 155 -3.73 9.25 15.57
C ARG A 155 -3.23 9.05 17.02
N LYS A 156 -3.65 7.97 17.66
CA LYS A 156 -3.22 7.64 19.03
C LYS A 156 -1.74 7.31 19.14
N TYR A 157 -1.22 6.54 18.18
CA TYR A 157 0.17 6.08 18.22
C TYR A 157 1.14 7.04 17.54
N GLY A 158 0.69 7.74 16.50
CA GLY A 158 1.48 8.72 15.74
C GLY A 158 2.61 8.09 14.92
N TYR A 159 3.22 8.89 14.08
CA TYR A 159 4.43 8.51 13.37
C TYR A 159 5.67 8.92 14.17
N LEU A 160 6.74 8.11 14.11
CA LEU A 160 8.06 8.55 14.59
C LEU A 160 8.59 9.65 13.65
N LEU A 161 9.22 10.67 14.23
CA LEU A 161 9.83 11.76 13.47
C LEU A 161 11.22 11.32 12.95
N GLU A 162 11.22 10.25 12.17
CA GLU A 162 12.40 9.61 11.59
C GLU A 162 12.11 9.30 10.11
N THR A 163 13.12 8.82 9.39
CA THR A 163 12.99 8.28 8.04
C THR A 163 13.32 6.78 8.06
N GLY A 164 12.50 5.96 7.40
CA GLY A 164 12.67 4.51 7.30
C GLY A 164 12.19 3.69 8.51
N LYS A 165 11.72 4.35 9.58
CA LYS A 165 11.13 3.69 10.77
C LYS A 165 9.89 4.41 11.27
N GLU A 166 9.39 5.36 10.53
CA GLU A 166 8.33 6.26 10.95
C GLU A 166 7.03 5.54 11.29
N GLY A 167 6.70 4.48 10.58
CA GLY A 167 5.52 3.64 10.82
C GLY A 167 5.75 2.51 11.84
N LEU A 168 6.99 2.16 12.13
CA LEU A 168 7.32 1.00 12.95
C LEU A 168 6.74 1.10 14.38
N ALA A 169 6.68 2.31 14.94
CA ALA A 169 6.18 2.50 16.30
C ALA A 169 4.70 2.12 16.43
N TRP A 170 3.84 2.60 15.52
CA TRP A 170 2.42 2.29 15.60
C TRP A 170 2.14 0.86 15.16
N TYR A 171 2.83 0.35 14.13
CA TYR A 171 2.75 -1.05 13.71
C TYR A 171 3.10 -2.01 14.85
N THR A 172 4.24 -1.81 15.51
CA THR A 172 4.67 -2.64 16.64
C THR A 172 3.66 -2.58 17.78
N LYS A 173 3.17 -1.40 18.13
CA LYS A 173 2.16 -1.24 19.20
C LYS A 173 0.85 -1.94 18.87
N MET A 174 0.38 -1.89 17.61
CA MET A 174 -0.83 -2.60 17.20
C MET A 174 -0.65 -4.11 17.32
N ARG A 175 0.49 -4.64 16.88
CA ARG A 175 0.81 -6.06 16.98
C ARG A 175 0.92 -6.52 18.44
N ASP A 176 1.66 -5.80 19.27
CA ASP A 176 1.87 -6.15 20.68
C ASP A 176 0.58 -6.09 21.49
N ASN A 177 -0.33 -5.18 21.15
CA ASN A 177 -1.66 -5.07 21.75
C ASN A 177 -2.71 -6.00 21.09
N LYS A 178 -2.31 -6.88 20.16
CA LYS A 178 -3.21 -7.80 19.44
C LYS A 178 -4.37 -7.09 18.73
N GLN A 179 -4.08 -5.95 18.15
CA GLN A 179 -5.03 -5.13 17.39
C GLN A 179 -4.88 -5.29 15.87
N LEU A 180 -3.94 -6.10 15.42
CA LEU A 180 -3.59 -6.31 14.03
C LEU A 180 -3.93 -7.73 13.60
N ASP A 181 -4.69 -7.87 12.52
CA ASP A 181 -4.87 -9.14 11.81
C ASP A 181 -3.80 -9.25 10.71
N GLU A 182 -3.10 -10.38 10.68
CA GLU A 182 -2.04 -10.68 9.73
C GLU A 182 -2.32 -12.00 9.00
N HIS A 183 -3.52 -12.17 8.45
CA HIS A 183 -3.90 -13.38 7.73
C HIS A 183 -4.36 -13.08 6.30
N ASP A 184 -3.85 -13.84 5.35
CA ASP A 184 -4.33 -13.81 3.98
C ASP A 184 -5.54 -14.72 3.80
N THR A 185 -6.56 -14.19 3.13
CA THR A 185 -7.71 -14.95 2.64
C THR A 185 -7.69 -15.12 1.13
N TYR A 186 -6.80 -14.42 0.45
CA TYR A 186 -6.67 -14.44 -1.00
C TYR A 186 -5.42 -15.21 -1.42
N TYR A 187 -5.53 -15.90 -2.54
CA TYR A 187 -4.43 -16.66 -3.12
C TYR A 187 -3.29 -15.77 -3.65
N ILE A 188 -3.67 -14.62 -4.22
CA ILE A 188 -2.73 -13.65 -4.74
C ILE A 188 -2.48 -12.60 -3.66
N PRO A 189 -1.21 -12.35 -3.26
CA PRO A 189 -0.90 -11.22 -2.39
C PRO A 189 -1.42 -9.92 -2.96
N SER A 190 -1.99 -9.08 -2.13
CA SER A 190 -2.59 -7.82 -2.55
C SER A 190 -1.60 -6.64 -2.62
N TYR A 191 -0.36 -6.88 -2.22
CA TYR A 191 0.68 -5.87 -2.11
C TYR A 191 2.02 -6.37 -2.67
N CYS A 192 2.73 -5.48 -3.36
CA CYS A 192 4.09 -5.71 -3.84
C CYS A 192 4.98 -4.55 -3.42
N PHE A 193 5.98 -4.86 -2.60
CA PHE A 193 7.07 -3.95 -2.29
C PHE A 193 8.03 -3.87 -3.46
N ASN A 194 8.16 -2.69 -4.05
CA ASN A 194 8.99 -2.48 -5.23
C ASN A 194 10.26 -1.70 -4.86
N TRP A 195 11.29 -2.44 -4.50
CA TRP A 195 12.57 -1.88 -4.05
C TRP A 195 13.31 -1.09 -5.12
N ASN A 196 13.14 -1.43 -6.40
CA ASN A 196 13.89 -0.78 -7.48
C ASN A 196 13.61 0.72 -7.56
N ASP A 197 12.35 1.12 -7.45
CA ASP A 197 11.97 2.51 -7.54
C ASP A 197 12.36 3.29 -6.28
N GLY A 198 12.45 2.63 -5.14
CA GLY A 198 12.94 3.23 -3.88
C GLY A 198 14.41 3.66 -3.95
N GLN A 199 15.21 3.01 -4.81
CA GLN A 199 16.64 3.33 -4.96
C GLN A 199 16.92 4.62 -5.73
N GLU A 200 16.02 5.01 -6.65
CA GLU A 200 16.20 6.21 -7.49
C GLU A 200 15.89 7.54 -6.77
N MET A 201 15.61 7.50 -5.47
CA MET A 201 15.15 8.66 -4.73
C MET A 201 16.31 9.57 -4.32
N GLU A 202 16.44 10.75 -4.95
CA GLU A 202 17.26 11.87 -4.50
C GLU A 202 16.45 12.86 -3.63
N ALA A 203 15.83 12.37 -2.56
CA ALA A 203 15.11 13.26 -1.65
C ALA A 203 16.03 13.82 -0.57
N PRO A 204 15.88 15.11 -0.18
CA PRO A 204 16.73 15.75 0.82
C PRO A 204 16.70 15.08 2.20
N HIS A 205 15.66 14.30 2.46
CA HIS A 205 15.44 13.57 3.72
C HIS A 205 15.79 12.09 3.65
N LYS A 206 16.39 11.63 2.54
CA LYS A 206 16.88 10.26 2.40
C LYS A 206 18.02 10.02 3.36
N GLN A 207 17.89 9.06 4.26
CA GLN A 207 19.02 8.60 5.07
C GLN A 207 19.94 7.72 4.21
N SER A 208 21.17 8.15 4.02
CA SER A 208 22.17 7.48 3.18
C SER A 208 22.74 6.16 3.76
N GLY A 209 22.30 5.72 4.93
CA GLY A 209 22.98 4.64 5.67
C GLY A 209 22.37 3.24 5.55
N ASP A 210 21.07 3.11 5.29
CA ASP A 210 20.41 1.81 5.32
C ASP A 210 20.10 1.22 3.93
N ILE A 211 20.26 2.01 2.88
CA ILE A 211 19.85 1.64 1.52
C ILE A 211 20.89 0.73 0.85
N ASP A 212 22.15 0.85 1.22
CA ASP A 212 23.26 0.13 0.59
C ASP A 212 23.56 -1.24 1.20
N ASN A 213 22.76 -1.70 2.18
CA ASN A 213 22.98 -3.02 2.77
C ASN A 213 21.97 -4.04 2.24
N PRO A 214 22.28 -4.75 1.14
CA PRO A 214 21.41 -5.83 0.61
C PRO A 214 21.17 -6.94 1.64
N ASN A 215 21.96 -7.01 2.71
CA ASN A 215 21.80 -8.01 3.78
C ASN A 215 20.67 -7.65 4.77
N ASN A 216 20.17 -6.41 4.79
CA ASN A 216 18.97 -6.09 5.57
C ASN A 216 17.72 -6.78 5.03
N PHE A 217 17.74 -7.26 3.80
CA PHE A 217 16.65 -8.00 3.16
C PHE A 217 16.72 -9.52 3.33
N ASP A 218 17.82 -10.08 3.79
CA ASP A 218 17.91 -11.51 4.17
C ASP A 218 17.00 -11.87 5.36
N ASN A 219 16.45 -10.86 6.06
CA ASN A 219 15.47 -11.05 7.11
C ASN A 219 14.03 -11.29 6.58
N HIS A 220 13.76 -11.05 5.31
CA HIS A 220 12.50 -11.45 4.68
C HIS A 220 12.55 -12.95 4.38
N LYS A 221 12.02 -13.73 5.32
CA LYS A 221 11.89 -15.19 5.11
C LYS A 221 11.04 -15.43 3.88
N GLU A 222 11.58 -16.13 2.91
CA GLU A 222 10.76 -16.66 1.81
C GLU A 222 9.60 -17.42 2.41
N ALA A 223 8.39 -17.12 1.95
CA ALA A 223 7.24 -17.95 2.26
C ALA A 223 7.51 -19.31 1.62
N SER A 224 7.58 -20.37 2.43
CA SER A 224 7.83 -21.70 1.90
C SER A 224 6.77 -22.02 0.84
N LYS A 225 7.19 -22.64 -0.27
CA LYS A 225 6.28 -23.08 -1.34
C LYS A 225 5.16 -23.97 -0.82
N ASP A 226 5.37 -24.64 0.31
CA ASP A 226 4.41 -25.54 0.96
C ASP A 226 3.25 -24.80 1.64
N LEU A 227 3.44 -23.55 2.06
CA LEU A 227 2.33 -22.74 2.59
C LEU A 227 1.33 -22.29 1.50
N VAL A 228 1.78 -22.24 0.26
CA VAL A 228 0.90 -21.98 -0.90
C VAL A 228 0.02 -23.20 -1.22
N ASN A 229 0.49 -24.40 -0.93
CA ASN A 229 -0.15 -25.66 -1.27
C ASN A 229 -1.00 -26.27 -0.13
N GLY A 230 -0.97 -25.72 1.07
CA GLY A 230 -1.58 -26.33 2.27
C GLY A 230 -3.04 -25.91 2.55
N ARG A 231 -3.64 -25.01 1.79
CA ARG A 231 -5.07 -24.67 1.88
C ARG A 231 -5.77 -25.17 0.62
N GLU A 232 -6.76 -26.05 0.79
CA GLU A 232 -7.72 -26.36 -0.27
C GLU A 232 -8.33 -25.04 -0.75
N LEU A 233 -7.93 -24.64 -1.95
CA LEU A 233 -8.52 -23.52 -2.66
C LEU A 233 -9.96 -23.88 -2.97
N GLN A 234 -10.92 -23.03 -2.60
CA GLN A 234 -12.24 -23.10 -3.21
C GLN A 234 -12.03 -22.84 -4.71
N VAL A 235 -12.14 -23.89 -5.49
CA VAL A 235 -11.98 -23.83 -6.94
C VAL A 235 -13.18 -23.07 -7.52
N TYR A 236 -13.00 -21.79 -7.80
CA TYR A 236 -13.94 -21.09 -8.65
C TYR A 236 -13.74 -21.56 -10.10
N SER A 237 -14.82 -21.75 -10.84
CA SER A 237 -14.70 -22.07 -12.27
C SER A 237 -14.02 -20.94 -13.03
N VAL A 238 -13.29 -21.26 -14.10
CA VAL A 238 -12.63 -20.25 -15.00
C VAL A 238 -13.61 -19.16 -15.41
N HIS A 239 -14.87 -19.51 -15.60
CA HIS A 239 -15.94 -18.57 -15.96
C HIS A 239 -16.25 -17.58 -14.83
N GLN A 240 -16.25 -18.02 -13.59
CA GLN A 240 -16.42 -17.16 -12.40
C GLN A 240 -15.20 -16.29 -12.18
N LEU A 241 -14.00 -16.80 -12.40
CA LEU A 241 -12.76 -16.05 -12.38
C LEU A 241 -12.76 -14.94 -13.44
N ASN A 242 -13.10 -15.25 -14.69
CA ASN A 242 -13.14 -14.25 -15.75
C ASN A 242 -14.16 -13.13 -15.49
N GLN A 243 -15.30 -13.43 -14.86
CA GLN A 243 -16.27 -12.40 -14.49
C GLN A 243 -15.84 -11.58 -13.27
N THR A 244 -15.24 -12.23 -12.27
CA THR A 244 -14.82 -11.59 -11.01
C THR A 244 -13.47 -10.88 -11.16
N TYR A 245 -12.59 -11.40 -12.02
CA TYR A 245 -11.22 -10.89 -12.19
C TYR A 245 -10.98 -10.14 -13.52
N LYS A 246 -12.01 -9.98 -14.36
CA LYS A 246 -11.88 -9.17 -15.59
C LYS A 246 -11.31 -7.77 -15.31
N PRO A 247 -11.78 -7.01 -14.30
CA PRO A 247 -11.19 -5.72 -13.94
C PRO A 247 -9.70 -5.82 -13.58
N TYR A 248 -9.29 -6.97 -13.06
CA TYR A 248 -7.92 -7.24 -12.69
C TYR A 248 -7.02 -7.46 -13.91
N PHE A 249 -7.49 -8.25 -14.88
CA PHE A 249 -6.79 -8.43 -16.15
C PHE A 249 -6.69 -7.12 -16.92
N ASP A 250 -7.80 -6.39 -17.04
CA ASP A 250 -7.85 -5.09 -17.69
C ASP A 250 -6.88 -4.09 -17.01
N PHE A 251 -6.75 -4.17 -15.67
CA PHE A 251 -5.81 -3.37 -14.89
C PHE A 251 -4.35 -3.75 -15.19
N LEU A 252 -4.02 -5.04 -15.18
CA LEU A 252 -2.65 -5.50 -15.47
C LEU A 252 -2.26 -5.17 -16.91
N GLU A 253 -3.13 -5.39 -17.89
CA GLU A 253 -2.89 -5.10 -19.29
C GLU A 253 -2.68 -3.59 -19.52
N LYS A 254 -3.52 -2.75 -18.90
CA LYS A 254 -3.42 -1.29 -18.99
C LYS A 254 -2.11 -0.73 -18.43
N ASN A 255 -1.56 -1.39 -17.39
CA ASN A 255 -0.39 -0.91 -16.66
C ASN A 255 0.87 -1.75 -16.92
N GLN A 256 0.89 -2.55 -17.99
CA GLN A 256 2.01 -3.44 -18.29
C GLN A 256 3.36 -2.72 -18.44
N ASP A 257 3.36 -1.45 -18.84
CA ASP A 257 4.58 -0.63 -18.99
C ASP A 257 5.03 0.00 -17.66
N GLN A 258 4.22 -0.09 -16.59
CA GLN A 258 4.49 0.51 -15.28
C GLN A 258 4.77 -0.51 -14.20
N PHE A 259 4.46 -1.79 -14.45
CA PHE A 259 4.69 -2.87 -13.50
C PHE A 259 5.84 -3.76 -13.95
N PRO A 260 6.57 -4.35 -12.98
CA PRO A 260 7.54 -5.38 -13.30
C PRO A 260 6.90 -6.49 -14.13
N LYS A 261 7.54 -6.86 -15.24
CA LYS A 261 7.05 -7.91 -16.14
C LYS A 261 6.86 -9.24 -15.39
N GLU A 262 7.79 -9.57 -14.51
CA GLU A 262 7.78 -10.76 -13.68
C GLU A 262 6.58 -10.81 -12.73
N LEU A 263 6.15 -9.66 -12.21
CA LEU A 263 4.94 -9.54 -11.37
C LEU A 263 3.69 -9.88 -12.19
N ILE A 264 3.57 -9.28 -13.38
CA ILE A 264 2.44 -9.52 -14.28
C ILE A 264 2.36 -11.00 -14.67
N GLU A 265 3.48 -11.57 -15.14
CA GLU A 265 3.57 -12.97 -15.54
C GLU A 265 3.24 -13.92 -14.39
N THR A 266 3.75 -13.65 -13.19
CA THR A 266 3.46 -14.45 -12.00
C THR A 266 1.99 -14.43 -11.65
N ILE A 267 1.35 -13.26 -11.65
CA ILE A 267 -0.08 -13.12 -11.37
C ILE A 267 -0.89 -13.85 -12.43
N LEU A 268 -0.58 -13.66 -13.71
CA LEU A 268 -1.29 -14.34 -14.81
C LEU A 268 -1.18 -15.86 -14.73
N VAL A 269 0.01 -16.39 -14.42
CA VAL A 269 0.21 -17.83 -14.22
C VAL A 269 -0.58 -18.36 -13.03
N GLN A 270 -0.66 -17.59 -11.93
CA GLN A 270 -1.46 -17.99 -10.78
C GLN A 270 -2.95 -17.99 -11.09
N LEU A 271 -3.44 -16.99 -11.82
CA LEU A 271 -4.84 -16.93 -12.25
C LEU A 271 -5.19 -18.07 -13.20
N GLN A 272 -4.26 -18.53 -14.05
CA GLN A 272 -4.48 -19.68 -14.94
C GLN A 272 -4.49 -21.03 -14.20
N LYS A 273 -3.79 -21.17 -13.09
CA LYS A 273 -3.75 -22.41 -12.29
C LYS A 273 -5.03 -22.64 -11.46
N VAL A 274 -5.76 -21.58 -11.19
CA VAL A 274 -7.02 -21.62 -10.42
C VAL A 274 -8.23 -21.85 -11.36
N GLY A 275 -8.05 -21.77 -12.66
CA GLY A 275 -9.01 -22.09 -13.71
C GLY A 275 -8.79 -23.47 -14.28
#